data_8a32297dae6856f99ca979a8535bbd0d
#
_entry.id   8a32297dae6856f99ca979a8535bbd0d
#
_cell.length_a   1.000
_cell.length_b   1.000
_cell.length_c   1.000
_cell.angle_alpha   90.00
_cell.angle_beta   90.00
_cell.angle_gamma   90.00
#
_symmetry.space_group_name_H-M   'P 1'
#
loop_
_entity.id
_entity.type
_entity.pdbx_description
1 polymer ?
#
loop_
_entity_poly.entity_id
_entity_poly.type
_entity_poly.pdbx_seq_one_letter_code
_entity_poly.pdbx_strand_id
1 'polypeptide(L)'
;MKHGSLQLDSQGRLRHFLTIQGLNRQLLTDILDTAESFAGVAEQSVKKVPLLRGKTIVNLFFEASTRTRTTFELAAKRLSADVLNINITQSSTVKGETLLDTLRNLEAMHVDMFVVRHGDSGAAHFIAERVCPDVAVINAGDGNHAHPTQAMLDMLTI
;
A
#
# COMPACT_ATOMS: atom_id res chain seq x y z
N MET A 1 -10.91 -19.60 -3.63
CA MET A 1 -9.57 -19.08 -4.00
C MET A 1 -8.76 -18.86 -2.74
N LYS A 2 -7.52 -19.32 -2.69
CA LYS A 2 -6.64 -19.17 -1.52
C LYS A 2 -6.09 -17.73 -1.48
N HIS A 3 -6.83 -16.79 -0.95
CA HIS A 3 -6.40 -15.39 -0.83
C HIS A 3 -5.11 -15.23 0.02
N GLY A 4 -4.82 -16.17 0.91
CA GLY A 4 -3.60 -16.15 1.72
C GLY A 4 -2.30 -16.35 0.92
N SER A 5 -2.36 -17.05 -0.22
CA SER A 5 -1.16 -17.34 -1.00
C SER A 5 -0.64 -16.14 -1.83
N LEU A 6 -1.50 -15.18 -2.19
CA LEU A 6 -1.09 -13.99 -2.93
C LEU A 6 -0.39 -12.99 -2.02
N GLN A 7 -0.84 -12.87 -0.76
CA GLN A 7 -0.30 -11.92 0.20
C GLN A 7 1.08 -12.31 0.75
N LEU A 8 1.43 -13.59 0.69
CA LEU A 8 2.67 -14.11 1.25
C LEU A 8 3.64 -14.57 0.15
N ASP A 9 4.92 -14.39 0.41
CA ASP A 9 5.98 -14.97 -0.44
C ASP A 9 6.18 -16.47 -0.14
N SER A 10 7.11 -17.11 -0.86
CA SER A 10 7.44 -18.53 -0.69
C SER A 10 7.98 -18.90 0.69
N GLN A 11 8.41 -17.91 1.46
CA GLN A 11 8.92 -18.07 2.84
C GLN A 11 7.86 -17.71 3.91
N GLY A 12 6.61 -17.42 3.49
CA GLY A 12 5.53 -17.04 4.38
C GLY A 12 5.61 -15.60 4.91
N ARG A 13 6.45 -14.75 4.33
CA ARG A 13 6.57 -13.33 4.68
C ARG A 13 5.54 -12.51 3.90
N LEU A 14 5.07 -11.43 4.50
CA LEU A 14 4.12 -10.52 3.85
C LEU A 14 4.76 -9.85 2.63
N ARG A 15 4.17 -10.08 1.47
CA ARG A 15 4.51 -9.44 0.20
C ARG A 15 3.51 -8.35 -0.16
N HIS A 16 2.23 -8.66 -0.09
CA HIS A 16 1.13 -7.73 -0.33
C HIS A 16 0.25 -7.64 0.91
N PHE A 17 -0.26 -6.46 1.22
CA PHE A 17 -1.21 -6.28 2.30
C PHE A 17 -2.58 -5.88 1.74
N LEU A 18 -3.38 -6.87 1.39
CA LEU A 18 -4.64 -6.70 0.64
C LEU A 18 -5.88 -6.81 1.53
N THR A 19 -5.82 -7.69 2.53
CA THR A 19 -6.87 -7.94 3.50
C THR A 19 -6.28 -8.55 4.76
N ILE A 20 -6.97 -8.42 5.90
CA ILE A 20 -6.61 -9.13 7.14
C ILE A 20 -6.93 -10.63 7.02
N GLN A 21 -7.95 -10.97 6.25
CA GLN A 21 -8.38 -12.35 6.07
C GLN A 21 -7.26 -13.21 5.49
N GLY A 22 -7.01 -14.35 6.11
CA GLY A 22 -6.01 -15.31 5.68
C GLY A 22 -4.58 -15.03 6.19
N LEU A 23 -4.36 -13.95 6.92
CA LEU A 23 -3.12 -13.70 7.64
C LEU A 23 -3.18 -14.35 9.03
N ASN A 24 -2.06 -14.90 9.48
CA ASN A 24 -1.98 -15.50 10.81
C ASN A 24 -1.87 -14.41 11.90
N ARG A 25 -2.21 -14.81 13.13
CA ARG A 25 -2.17 -13.89 14.28
C ARG A 25 -0.78 -13.31 14.52
N GLN A 26 0.27 -14.11 14.37
CA GLN A 26 1.64 -13.66 14.62
C GLN A 26 2.01 -12.49 13.70
N LEU A 27 1.70 -12.61 12.41
CA LEU A 27 2.00 -11.58 11.41
C LEU A 27 1.25 -10.27 11.70
N LEU A 28 -0.02 -10.37 12.12
CA LEU A 28 -0.79 -9.19 12.52
C LEU A 28 -0.22 -8.55 13.80
N THR A 29 0.21 -9.36 14.77
CA THR A 29 0.87 -8.87 15.98
C THR A 29 2.18 -8.17 15.63
N ASP A 30 3.00 -8.74 14.77
CA ASP A 30 4.27 -8.14 14.32
C ASP A 30 4.07 -6.78 13.65
N ILE A 31 2.98 -6.63 12.88
CA ILE A 31 2.61 -5.33 12.28
C ILE A 31 2.24 -4.32 13.37
N LEU A 32 1.45 -4.70 14.38
CA LEU A 32 1.06 -3.82 15.49
C LEU A 32 2.25 -3.42 16.35
N ASP A 33 3.12 -4.38 16.70
CA ASP A 33 4.34 -4.13 17.49
C ASP A 33 5.28 -3.17 16.74
N THR A 34 5.40 -3.37 15.42
CA THR A 34 6.19 -2.46 14.57
C THR A 34 5.57 -1.06 14.53
N ALA A 35 4.25 -0.95 14.38
CA ALA A 35 3.55 0.33 14.39
C ALA A 35 3.73 1.06 15.73
N GLU A 36 3.64 0.35 16.85
CA GLU A 36 3.87 0.91 18.19
C GLU A 36 5.29 1.44 18.34
N SER A 37 6.29 0.75 17.79
CA SER A 37 7.68 1.20 17.80
C SER A 37 7.91 2.54 17.07
N PHE A 38 7.03 2.90 16.15
CA PHE A 38 7.07 4.18 15.41
C PHE A 38 6.27 5.31 16.07
N ALA A 39 5.49 5.04 17.10
CA ALA A 39 4.62 6.05 17.73
C ALA A 39 5.39 7.30 18.17
N GLY A 40 6.61 7.15 18.68
CA GLY A 40 7.46 8.26 19.11
C GLY A 40 8.19 9.03 17.99
N VAL A 41 8.17 8.55 16.75
CA VAL A 41 8.93 9.20 15.65
C VAL A 41 8.37 10.59 15.34
N ALA A 42 7.06 10.77 15.45
CA ALA A 42 6.41 12.04 15.17
C ALA A 42 6.73 13.14 16.19
N GLU A 43 7.18 12.76 17.39
CA GLU A 43 7.51 13.66 18.50
C GLU A 43 8.98 14.07 18.53
N GLN A 44 9.81 13.41 17.71
CA GLN A 44 11.24 13.72 17.62
C GLN A 44 11.51 15.02 16.88
N SER A 45 12.64 15.65 17.15
CA SER A 45 13.10 16.85 16.42
C SER A 45 13.32 16.57 14.92
N VAL A 46 13.82 15.39 14.58
CA VAL A 46 13.91 14.87 13.21
C VAL A 46 12.87 13.76 13.06
N LYS A 47 11.77 14.07 12.36
CA LYS A 47 10.63 13.16 12.16
C LYS A 47 10.87 12.20 10.99
N LYS A 48 12.08 11.62 10.90
CA LYS A 48 12.46 10.70 9.82
C LYS A 48 13.32 9.57 10.36
N VAL A 49 13.10 8.37 9.79
CA VAL A 49 13.95 7.19 9.97
C VAL A 49 14.29 6.61 8.59
N PRO A 50 15.52 6.07 8.38
CA PRO A 50 16.01 5.71 7.04
C PRO A 50 15.59 4.30 6.57
N LEU A 51 14.47 3.76 7.05
CA LEU A 51 14.07 2.36 6.79
C LEU A 51 13.72 2.06 5.33
N LEU A 52 13.13 3.04 4.63
CA LEU A 52 12.75 2.90 3.22
C LEU A 52 13.59 3.80 2.30
N ARG A 53 14.77 4.18 2.74
CA ARG A 53 15.68 4.98 1.92
C ARG A 53 16.04 4.25 0.62
N GLY A 54 15.88 4.93 -0.50
CA GLY A 54 16.12 4.37 -1.84
C GLY A 54 14.96 3.54 -2.38
N LYS A 55 13.82 3.45 -1.64
CA LYS A 55 12.59 2.84 -2.12
C LYS A 55 11.65 3.88 -2.70
N THR A 56 10.98 3.51 -3.79
CA THR A 56 9.99 4.36 -4.45
C THR A 56 8.58 3.79 -4.20
N ILE A 57 7.72 4.62 -3.62
CA ILE A 57 6.32 4.28 -3.32
C ILE A 57 5.40 5.14 -4.17
N VAL A 58 4.45 4.52 -4.84
CA VAL A 58 3.42 5.21 -5.62
C VAL A 58 2.08 5.08 -4.92
N ASN A 59 1.51 6.21 -4.53
CA ASN A 59 0.11 6.29 -4.11
C ASN A 59 -0.77 6.38 -5.35
N LEU A 60 -1.44 5.28 -5.67
CA LEU A 60 -2.26 5.10 -6.86
C LEU A 60 -3.73 5.19 -6.46
N PHE A 61 -4.30 6.38 -6.56
CA PHE A 61 -5.65 6.68 -6.09
C PHE A 61 -6.60 6.90 -7.26
N PHE A 62 -7.65 6.09 -7.31
CA PHE A 62 -8.73 6.16 -8.30
C PHE A 62 -9.96 6.88 -7.76
N GLU A 63 -9.97 7.17 -6.46
CA GLU A 63 -10.99 7.96 -5.79
C GLU A 63 -10.36 9.16 -5.08
N ALA A 64 -11.13 10.24 -4.95
CA ALA A 64 -10.72 11.38 -4.15
C ALA A 64 -10.72 10.98 -2.65
N SER A 65 -9.55 10.90 -2.06
CA SER A 65 -9.37 10.66 -0.64
C SER A 65 -8.15 11.42 -0.12
N THR A 66 -8.36 12.66 0.24
CA THR A 66 -7.28 13.55 0.69
C THR A 66 -6.62 13.03 1.97
N ARG A 67 -7.39 12.62 2.97
CA ARG A 67 -6.85 12.12 4.24
C ARG A 67 -5.97 10.89 4.04
N THR A 68 -6.50 9.85 3.40
CA THR A 68 -5.79 8.59 3.20
C THR A 68 -4.53 8.79 2.40
N ARG A 69 -4.60 9.54 1.29
CA ARG A 69 -3.43 9.85 0.46
C ARG A 69 -2.36 10.60 1.26
N THR A 70 -2.75 11.65 1.98
CA THR A 70 -1.82 12.46 2.78
C THR A 70 -1.17 11.63 3.89
N THR A 71 -1.93 10.74 4.53
CA THR A 71 -1.42 9.84 5.57
C THR A 71 -0.34 8.91 5.02
N PHE A 72 -0.60 8.24 3.90
CA PHE A 72 0.38 7.36 3.27
C PHE A 72 1.60 8.12 2.73
N GLU A 73 1.39 9.28 2.13
CA GLU A 73 2.48 10.14 1.68
C GLU A 73 3.40 10.53 2.85
N LEU A 74 2.81 11.00 3.95
CA LEU A 74 3.57 11.43 5.12
C LEU A 74 4.30 10.25 5.77
N ALA A 75 3.65 9.10 5.90
CA ALA A 75 4.26 7.89 6.46
C ALA A 75 5.48 7.45 5.63
N ALA A 76 5.35 7.38 4.31
CA ALA A 76 6.43 7.00 3.41
C ALA A 76 7.61 7.99 3.48
N LYS A 77 7.33 9.29 3.50
CA LYS A 77 8.35 10.33 3.65
C LYS A 77 9.07 10.26 5.00
N ARG A 78 8.37 9.95 6.08
CA ARG A 78 8.98 9.75 7.40
C ARG A 78 9.87 8.51 7.46
N LEU A 79 9.59 7.51 6.66
CA LEU A 79 10.43 6.33 6.47
C LEU A 79 11.55 6.54 5.44
N SER A 80 11.68 7.74 4.89
CA SER A 80 12.70 8.17 3.90
C SER A 80 12.54 7.52 2.52
N ALA A 81 11.33 7.13 2.14
CA ALA A 81 11.02 6.71 0.78
C ALA A 81 10.83 7.92 -0.15
N ASP A 82 11.08 7.70 -1.44
CA ASP A 82 10.62 8.58 -2.51
C ASP A 82 9.14 8.30 -2.78
N VAL A 83 8.32 9.35 -2.88
CA VAL A 83 6.86 9.20 -3.00
C VAL A 83 6.34 9.90 -4.22
N LEU A 84 5.55 9.19 -5.00
CA LEU A 84 4.78 9.72 -6.12
C LEU A 84 3.28 9.59 -5.81
N ASN A 85 2.53 10.67 -6.01
CA ASN A 85 1.07 10.65 -5.91
C ASN A 85 0.48 10.71 -7.32
N ILE A 86 -0.26 9.69 -7.71
CA ILE A 86 -0.91 9.60 -9.03
C ILE A 86 -2.41 9.49 -8.83
N ASN A 87 -3.13 10.44 -9.41
CA ASN A 87 -4.58 10.42 -9.46
C ASN A 87 -5.02 10.07 -10.87
N ILE A 88 -5.68 8.91 -11.03
CA ILE A 88 -6.03 8.36 -12.35
C ILE A 88 -7.44 8.78 -12.80
N THR A 89 -8.22 9.44 -11.94
CA THR A 89 -9.66 9.68 -12.18
C THR A 89 -9.99 10.49 -13.44
N GLN A 90 -9.04 11.15 -14.10
CA GLN A 90 -9.35 12.00 -15.26
C GLN A 90 -8.35 11.99 -16.41
N SER A 91 -7.14 11.48 -16.28
CA SER A 91 -6.13 11.66 -17.33
C SER A 91 -5.90 10.48 -18.26
N SER A 92 -6.01 9.25 -17.79
CA SER A 92 -5.68 8.05 -18.58
C SER A 92 -6.85 7.49 -19.37
N THR A 93 -8.07 7.56 -18.84
CA THR A 93 -9.29 7.13 -19.57
C THR A 93 -9.58 8.00 -20.81
N VAL A 94 -9.18 9.26 -20.77
CA VAL A 94 -9.35 10.19 -21.91
C VAL A 94 -8.36 9.88 -23.04
N LYS A 95 -7.24 9.19 -22.77
CA LYS A 95 -6.19 8.86 -23.74
C LYS A 95 -6.20 7.40 -24.21
N GLY A 96 -7.16 6.57 -23.75
CA GLY A 96 -7.22 5.15 -24.12
C GLY A 96 -6.16 4.28 -23.44
N GLU A 97 -5.45 4.79 -22.43
CA GLU A 97 -4.51 4.03 -21.63
C GLU A 97 -5.25 3.11 -20.67
N THR A 98 -4.89 1.82 -20.63
CA THR A 98 -5.46 0.87 -19.69
C THR A 98 -4.77 0.95 -18.33
N LEU A 99 -5.44 0.46 -17.27
CA LEU A 99 -4.81 0.31 -15.96
C LEU A 99 -3.50 -0.48 -16.03
N LEU A 100 -3.45 -1.53 -16.85
CA LEU A 100 -2.26 -2.34 -17.03
C LEU A 100 -1.12 -1.56 -17.69
N ASP A 101 -1.40 -0.72 -18.68
CA ASP A 101 -0.40 0.13 -19.32
C ASP A 101 0.19 1.12 -18.31
N THR A 102 -0.65 1.74 -17.50
CA THR A 102 -0.22 2.62 -16.40
C THR A 102 0.69 1.88 -15.41
N LEU A 103 0.30 0.67 -14.97
CA LEU A 103 1.12 -0.13 -14.06
C LEU A 103 2.48 -0.48 -14.69
N ARG A 104 2.51 -0.92 -15.95
CA ARG A 104 3.75 -1.25 -16.65
C ARG A 104 4.68 -0.05 -16.81
N ASN A 105 4.14 1.11 -17.14
CA ASN A 105 4.92 2.34 -17.23
C ASN A 105 5.54 2.71 -15.87
N LEU A 106 4.79 2.59 -14.79
CA LEU A 106 5.28 2.87 -13.45
C LEU A 106 6.31 1.84 -12.98
N GLU A 107 6.10 0.55 -13.26
CA GLU A 107 7.08 -0.50 -12.96
C GLU A 107 8.41 -0.28 -13.72
N ALA A 108 8.35 0.20 -14.96
CA ALA A 108 9.54 0.57 -15.74
C ALA A 108 10.34 1.73 -15.10
N MET A 109 9.73 2.51 -14.22
CA MET A 109 10.38 3.55 -13.41
C MET A 109 10.95 3.02 -12.09
N HIS A 110 11.04 1.69 -11.93
CA HIS A 110 11.57 1.02 -10.74
C HIS A 110 10.80 1.33 -9.46
N VAL A 111 9.47 1.26 -9.49
CA VAL A 111 8.61 1.37 -8.31
C VAL A 111 8.74 0.11 -7.46
N ASP A 112 8.90 0.28 -6.15
CA ASP A 112 8.98 -0.84 -5.18
C ASP A 112 7.61 -1.19 -4.58
N MET A 113 6.70 -0.23 -4.48
CA MET A 113 5.40 -0.44 -3.82
C MET A 113 4.30 0.45 -4.41
N PHE A 114 3.14 -0.13 -4.60
CA PHE A 114 1.90 0.59 -4.86
C PHE A 114 1.01 0.62 -3.62
N VAL A 115 0.52 1.79 -3.27
CA VAL A 115 -0.58 1.99 -2.31
C VAL A 115 -1.83 2.30 -3.12
N VAL A 116 -2.78 1.39 -3.13
CA VAL A 116 -3.93 1.43 -4.05
C VAL A 116 -5.21 1.76 -3.30
N ARG A 117 -5.93 2.77 -3.78
CA ARG A 117 -7.31 3.04 -3.38
C ARG A 117 -8.21 3.10 -4.61
N HIS A 118 -9.27 2.30 -4.62
CA HIS A 118 -10.17 2.15 -5.75
C HIS A 118 -11.63 2.04 -5.30
N GLY A 119 -12.58 2.49 -6.15
CA GLY A 119 -14.01 2.33 -5.89
C GLY A 119 -14.52 0.91 -6.05
N ASP A 120 -13.86 0.11 -6.87
CA ASP A 120 -14.28 -1.26 -7.16
C ASP A 120 -13.64 -2.26 -6.21
N SER A 121 -14.48 -3.14 -5.64
CA SER A 121 -14.04 -4.22 -4.78
C SER A 121 -13.15 -5.21 -5.54
N GLY A 122 -12.00 -5.58 -4.96
CA GLY A 122 -11.05 -6.51 -5.56
C GLY A 122 -9.97 -5.85 -6.44
N ALA A 123 -10.03 -4.53 -6.65
CA ALA A 123 -9.06 -3.83 -7.49
C ALA A 123 -7.62 -3.97 -7.00
N ALA A 124 -7.38 -3.92 -5.69
CA ALA A 124 -6.06 -4.13 -5.13
C ALA A 124 -5.53 -5.55 -5.37
N HIS A 125 -6.38 -6.56 -5.30
CA HIS A 125 -6.04 -7.96 -5.64
C HIS A 125 -5.70 -8.09 -7.13
N PHE A 126 -6.52 -7.50 -7.99
CA PHE A 126 -6.28 -7.48 -9.44
C PHE A 126 -4.91 -6.91 -9.79
N ILE A 127 -4.51 -5.83 -9.14
CA ILE A 127 -3.20 -5.20 -9.32
C ILE A 127 -2.10 -6.11 -8.77
N ALA A 128 -2.27 -6.67 -7.57
CA ALA A 128 -1.28 -7.53 -6.93
C ALA A 128 -0.97 -8.82 -7.73
N GLU A 129 -1.95 -9.34 -8.46
CA GLU A 129 -1.76 -10.50 -9.36
C GLU A 129 -0.93 -10.17 -10.60
N ARG A 130 -0.78 -8.89 -10.95
CA ARG A 130 -0.21 -8.46 -12.23
C ARG A 130 1.07 -7.66 -12.12
N VAL A 131 1.42 -7.20 -10.93
CA VAL A 131 2.70 -6.52 -10.69
C VAL A 131 3.87 -7.49 -10.72
N CYS A 132 5.05 -6.97 -11.01
CA CYS A 132 6.29 -7.74 -11.00
C CYS A 132 6.54 -8.36 -9.60
N PRO A 133 7.27 -9.50 -9.52
CA PRO A 133 7.50 -10.21 -8.26
C PRO A 133 8.11 -9.37 -7.14
N ASP A 134 8.91 -8.38 -7.49
CA ASP A 134 9.60 -7.51 -6.53
C ASP A 134 8.77 -6.31 -6.06
N VAL A 135 7.57 -6.13 -6.62
CA VAL A 135 6.68 -5.02 -6.29
C VAL A 135 5.65 -5.43 -5.25
N ALA A 136 5.54 -4.66 -4.18
CA ALA A 136 4.53 -4.84 -3.15
C ALA A 136 3.26 -4.04 -3.45
N VAL A 137 2.11 -4.50 -2.95
CA VAL A 137 0.83 -3.78 -3.03
C VAL A 137 0.21 -3.67 -1.65
N ILE A 138 -0.17 -2.46 -1.27
CA ILE A 138 -0.97 -2.19 -0.07
C ILE A 138 -2.35 -1.70 -0.51
N ASN A 139 -3.39 -2.33 0.02
CA ASN A 139 -4.77 -1.91 -0.16
C ASN A 139 -5.12 -0.78 0.82
N ALA A 140 -5.34 0.41 0.30
CA ALA A 140 -5.77 1.60 1.06
C ALA A 140 -7.29 1.83 0.98
N GLY A 141 -8.04 0.79 0.65
CA GLY A 141 -9.48 0.75 0.50
C GLY A 141 -9.93 0.44 -0.93
N ASP A 142 -10.70 -0.64 -1.10
CA ASP A 142 -11.27 -1.06 -2.37
C ASP A 142 -12.80 -1.30 -2.26
N GLY A 143 -13.55 -0.28 -2.59
CA GLY A 143 -15.01 -0.31 -2.53
C GLY A 143 -15.53 -0.66 -1.14
N ASN A 144 -16.43 -1.64 -1.08
CA ASN A 144 -16.98 -2.20 0.17
C ASN A 144 -16.29 -3.50 0.60
N HIS A 145 -15.13 -3.82 0.06
CA HIS A 145 -14.46 -5.10 0.26
C HIS A 145 -13.52 -5.08 1.46
N ALA A 146 -12.45 -4.29 1.43
CA ALA A 146 -11.45 -4.28 2.49
C ALA A 146 -10.72 -2.93 2.62
N HIS A 147 -10.33 -2.60 3.83
CA HIS A 147 -9.39 -1.53 4.15
C HIS A 147 -8.49 -2.00 5.30
N PRO A 148 -7.53 -2.89 5.02
CA PRO A 148 -6.78 -3.60 6.06
C PRO A 148 -5.95 -2.65 6.93
N THR A 149 -5.39 -1.58 6.38
CA THR A 149 -4.62 -0.60 7.14
C THR A 149 -5.48 0.17 8.15
N GLN A 150 -6.74 0.48 7.81
CA GLN A 150 -7.68 1.10 8.75
C GLN A 150 -8.04 0.13 9.87
N ALA A 151 -8.31 -1.13 9.55
CA ALA A 151 -8.60 -2.14 10.56
C ALA A 151 -7.42 -2.33 11.54
N MET A 152 -6.17 -2.30 11.07
CA MET A 152 -4.99 -2.36 11.94
C MET A 152 -4.86 -1.11 12.82
N LEU A 153 -5.19 0.07 12.29
CA LEU A 153 -5.24 1.32 13.06
C LEU A 153 -6.28 1.25 14.17
N ASP A 154 -7.47 0.75 13.87
CA ASP A 154 -8.54 0.59 14.86
C ASP A 154 -8.12 -0.41 15.96
N MET A 155 -7.45 -1.50 15.60
CA MET A 155 -6.90 -2.46 16.57
C MET A 155 -5.80 -1.86 17.45
N LEU A 156 -5.01 -0.91 16.94
CA LEU A 156 -3.95 -0.27 17.71
C LEU A 156 -4.51 0.72 18.75
N THR A 157 -5.71 1.25 18.51
CA THR A 157 -6.34 2.28 19.37
C THR A 157 -7.34 1.75 20.39
N ILE A 158 -7.68 0.45 20.33
CA ILE A 158 -8.53 -0.23 21.31
C ILE A 158 -7.71 -0.72 22.51
#